data_048b13e09fc64b2a7851879f5b09c007
#
_entry.id   048b13e09fc64b2a7851879f5b09c007
#
_cell.length_a   1.000
_cell.length_b   1.000
_cell.length_c   1.000
_cell.angle_alpha   90.00
_cell.angle_beta   90.00
_cell.angle_gamma   90.00
#
_symmetry.space_group_name_H-M   'P 1'
#
loop_
_entity.id
_entity.type
_entity.pdbx_description
1 polymer ?
#
loop_
_entity_poly.entity_id
_entity_poly.type
_entity_poly.pdbx_seq_one_letter_code
_entity_poly.pdbx_strand_id
1 'polypeptide(L)'
;MEEADKPCLISIDEFQVIAKYPEGDVEAILRTHIQHCSNAKFIYAGSQRHMMGEIFTSPSRPFYQSTAIMELSPINADIYTEFIKRHFAENKKKIAVETIQEVYKRFEGITWYIQFMANSLYAMTAEGEECTVDKVNFAIENILSQLNFTYSSLLFQLPPKQKEILIAICKEGKAQEITSSKFL
;
A
#
# COMPACT_ATOMS: atom_id res chain seq x y z
N MET A 1 22.61 -11.19 19.29
CA MET A 1 22.76 -11.34 17.82
C MET A 1 24.22 -11.65 17.44
N GLU A 2 25.20 -11.11 18.11
CA GLU A 2 26.62 -11.45 17.89
C GLU A 2 26.97 -12.89 18.25
N GLU A 3 26.19 -13.53 19.13
CA GLU A 3 26.38 -14.92 19.59
C GLU A 3 25.57 -15.96 18.81
N ALA A 4 24.86 -15.55 17.74
CA ALA A 4 24.07 -16.49 16.95
C ALA A 4 24.98 -17.30 16.01
N ASP A 5 25.06 -18.62 16.21
CA ASP A 5 25.80 -19.54 15.33
C ASP A 5 25.23 -19.64 13.90
N LYS A 6 24.04 -19.12 13.66
CA LYS A 6 23.34 -19.18 12.36
C LYS A 6 23.12 -17.80 11.77
N PRO A 7 23.20 -17.66 10.44
CA PRO A 7 22.83 -16.42 9.78
C PRO A 7 21.40 -16.00 10.10
N CYS A 8 21.21 -14.73 10.45
CA CYS A 8 19.90 -14.16 10.78
C CYS A 8 19.47 -13.19 9.68
N LEU A 9 18.17 -13.19 9.35
CA LEU A 9 17.52 -12.17 8.55
C LEU A 9 16.53 -11.42 9.45
N ILE A 10 16.71 -10.12 9.58
CA ILE A 10 15.91 -9.25 10.46
C ILE A 10 15.19 -8.24 9.60
N SER A 11 13.86 -8.26 9.64
CA SER A 11 13.03 -7.26 8.98
C SER A 11 12.48 -6.28 10.02
N ILE A 12 12.62 -4.98 9.73
CA ILE A 12 12.10 -3.89 10.56
C ILE A 12 11.10 -3.13 9.70
N ASP A 13 9.84 -3.20 10.09
CA ASP A 13 8.75 -2.49 9.41
C ASP A 13 8.59 -1.07 9.98
N GLU A 14 7.96 -0.18 9.17
CA GLU A 14 7.75 1.24 9.49
C GLU A 14 9.03 1.96 9.96
N PHE A 15 10.17 1.61 9.35
CA PHE A 15 11.50 2.05 9.79
C PHE A 15 11.64 3.58 9.83
N GLN A 16 10.87 4.33 9.03
CA GLN A 16 10.89 5.79 9.07
C GLN A 16 10.49 6.37 10.42
N VAL A 17 9.85 5.59 11.30
CA VAL A 17 9.48 6.04 12.65
C VAL A 17 10.73 6.39 13.47
N ILE A 18 11.88 5.77 13.18
CA ILE A 18 13.14 6.06 13.88
C ILE A 18 13.51 7.56 13.81
N ALA A 19 13.15 8.24 12.72
CA ALA A 19 13.41 9.68 12.55
C ALA A 19 12.55 10.58 13.46
N LYS A 20 11.54 10.02 14.13
CA LYS A 20 10.60 10.76 15.00
C LYS A 20 10.84 10.51 16.49
N TYR A 21 11.82 9.69 16.85
CA TYR A 21 12.14 9.49 18.26
C TYR A 21 12.63 10.80 18.90
N PRO A 22 12.06 11.17 20.05
CA PRO A 22 12.45 12.41 20.74
C PRO A 22 13.86 12.34 21.37
N GLU A 23 14.31 11.13 21.67
CA GLU A 23 15.67 10.89 22.14
C GLU A 23 16.63 11.10 20.99
N GLY A 24 17.55 12.05 21.14
CA GLY A 24 18.59 12.27 20.17
C GLY A 24 19.46 11.02 19.96
N ASP A 25 19.96 10.83 18.74
CA ASP A 25 20.93 9.80 18.37
C ASP A 25 20.46 8.34 18.30
N VAL A 26 19.13 8.04 18.44
CA VAL A 26 18.64 6.65 18.31
C VAL A 26 19.04 6.03 16.98
N GLU A 27 18.99 6.80 15.90
CA GLU A 27 19.40 6.34 14.57
C GLU A 27 20.91 6.00 14.53
N ALA A 28 21.75 6.85 15.11
CA ALA A 28 23.20 6.62 15.17
C ALA A 28 23.55 5.43 16.07
N ILE A 29 22.89 5.31 17.21
CA ILE A 29 23.07 4.17 18.13
C ILE A 29 22.70 2.86 17.43
N LEU A 30 21.53 2.82 16.80
CA LEU A 30 21.07 1.63 16.06
C LEU A 30 22.05 1.29 14.93
N ARG A 31 22.48 2.27 14.17
CA ARG A 31 23.46 2.09 13.09
C ARG A 31 24.77 1.49 13.59
N THR A 32 25.27 1.97 14.72
CA THR A 32 26.49 1.47 15.36
C THR A 32 26.36 -0.01 15.73
N HIS A 33 25.22 -0.40 16.31
CA HIS A 33 25.00 -1.82 16.66
C HIS A 33 24.85 -2.71 15.43
N ILE A 34 24.09 -2.27 14.43
CA ILE A 34 23.83 -3.04 13.20
C ILE A 34 25.11 -3.33 12.42
N GLN A 35 26.01 -2.37 12.30
CA GLN A 35 27.25 -2.54 11.53
C GLN A 35 28.20 -3.59 12.13
N HIS A 36 28.07 -3.90 13.41
CA HIS A 36 28.85 -4.95 14.08
C HIS A 36 28.20 -6.34 14.00
N CYS A 37 26.97 -6.45 13.51
CA CYS A 37 26.28 -7.73 13.39
C CYS A 37 26.69 -8.47 12.10
N SER A 38 27.83 -9.16 12.11
CA SER A 38 28.38 -9.85 10.93
C SER A 38 27.49 -10.99 10.43
N ASN A 39 26.77 -11.66 11.31
CA ASN A 39 25.88 -12.80 11.01
C ASN A 39 24.43 -12.41 10.74
N ALA A 40 24.10 -11.10 10.72
CA ALA A 40 22.76 -10.63 10.46
C ALA A 40 22.69 -9.83 9.17
N LYS A 41 21.58 -10.02 8.42
CA LYS A 41 21.16 -9.17 7.30
C LYS A 41 19.88 -8.46 7.71
N PHE A 42 19.76 -7.21 7.27
CA PHE A 42 18.65 -6.36 7.65
C PHE A 42 17.83 -5.95 6.42
N ILE A 43 16.50 -5.98 6.56
CA ILE A 43 15.55 -5.42 5.62
C ILE A 43 14.80 -4.32 6.36
N TYR A 44 14.82 -3.12 5.81
CA TYR A 44 14.07 -1.98 6.32
C TYR A 44 12.88 -1.73 5.40
N ALA A 45 11.66 -1.89 5.91
CA ALA A 45 10.45 -1.56 5.20
C ALA A 45 9.83 -0.28 5.74
N GLY A 46 9.14 0.46 4.88
CA GLY A 46 8.44 1.68 5.30
C GLY A 46 7.49 2.18 4.22
N SER A 47 6.38 2.74 4.65
CA SER A 47 5.31 3.24 3.78
C SER A 47 5.54 4.70 3.35
N GLN A 48 6.31 5.48 4.10
CA GLN A 48 6.57 6.90 3.82
C GLN A 48 7.84 7.05 2.95
N ARG A 49 7.66 6.93 1.63
CA ARG A 49 8.76 6.92 0.64
C ARG A 49 9.75 8.07 0.81
N HIS A 50 9.25 9.30 1.02
CA HIS A 50 10.11 10.48 1.19
C HIS A 50 11.00 10.35 2.42
N MET A 51 10.44 9.96 3.58
CA MET A 51 11.20 9.79 4.82
C MET A 51 12.20 8.63 4.73
N MET A 52 11.80 7.50 4.12
CA MET A 52 12.71 6.40 3.87
C MET A 52 13.87 6.85 2.97
N GLY A 53 13.57 7.57 1.91
CA GLY A 53 14.59 8.16 1.03
C GLY A 53 15.56 9.05 1.81
N GLU A 54 15.07 9.96 2.63
CA GLU A 54 15.89 10.86 3.43
C GLU A 54 16.86 10.09 4.35
N ILE A 55 16.40 9.05 5.06
CA ILE A 55 17.23 8.24 5.96
C ILE A 55 18.43 7.62 5.22
N PHE A 56 18.24 7.10 4.02
CA PHE A 56 19.25 6.32 3.31
C PHE A 56 20.03 7.10 2.23
N THR A 57 19.53 8.27 1.80
CA THR A 57 20.17 9.05 0.73
C THR A 57 20.74 10.41 1.19
N SER A 58 20.38 10.88 2.39
CA SER A 58 20.91 12.14 2.90
C SER A 58 22.30 11.96 3.54
N PRO A 59 23.33 12.72 3.10
CA PRO A 59 24.68 12.61 3.67
C PRO A 59 24.78 12.92 5.16
N SER A 60 23.81 13.65 5.71
CA SER A 60 23.76 14.01 7.14
C SER A 60 23.19 12.91 8.04
N ARG A 61 22.69 11.81 7.47
CA ARG A 61 22.02 10.75 8.22
C ARG A 61 22.95 9.57 8.49
N PRO A 62 22.85 8.92 9.67
CA PRO A 62 23.68 7.76 10.04
C PRO A 62 23.59 6.57 9.09
N PHE A 63 22.43 6.36 8.44
CA PHE A 63 22.21 5.27 7.49
C PHE A 63 22.55 5.64 6.03
N TYR A 64 23.17 6.79 5.80
CA TYR A 64 23.56 7.20 4.45
C TYR A 64 24.31 6.09 3.69
N GLN A 65 23.83 5.75 2.50
CA GLN A 65 24.41 4.73 1.61
C GLN A 65 24.69 3.36 2.26
N SER A 66 23.91 3.00 3.29
CA SER A 66 24.16 1.75 4.03
C SER A 66 23.37 0.55 3.51
N THR A 67 22.45 0.75 2.55
CA THR A 67 21.57 -0.28 2.00
C THR A 67 21.38 -0.11 0.49
N ALA A 68 20.98 -1.19 -0.17
CA ALA A 68 20.36 -1.11 -1.49
C ALA A 68 18.89 -0.72 -1.35
N ILE A 69 18.45 0.26 -2.13
CA ILE A 69 17.05 0.72 -2.14
C ILE A 69 16.27 -0.06 -3.19
N MET A 70 15.13 -0.60 -2.80
CA MET A 70 14.17 -1.24 -3.69
C MET A 70 12.82 -0.55 -3.56
N GLU A 71 12.35 0.03 -4.66
CA GLU A 71 11.00 0.59 -4.72
C GLU A 71 10.00 -0.47 -5.19
N LEU A 72 8.89 -0.60 -4.47
CA LEU A 72 7.79 -1.46 -4.88
C LEU A 72 6.84 -0.66 -5.78
N SER A 73 6.73 -1.09 -7.03
CA SER A 73 5.75 -0.61 -7.99
C SER A 73 4.46 -1.44 -7.94
N PRO A 74 3.35 -0.94 -8.51
CA PRO A 74 2.16 -1.76 -8.70
C PRO A 74 2.51 -3.07 -9.42
N ILE A 75 1.87 -4.16 -9.01
CA ILE A 75 2.03 -5.46 -9.67
C ILE A 75 1.52 -5.34 -11.12
N ASN A 76 2.27 -5.89 -12.07
CA ASN A 76 1.86 -5.87 -13.47
C ASN A 76 0.46 -6.47 -13.66
N ALA A 77 -0.37 -5.83 -14.50
CA ALA A 77 -1.78 -6.19 -14.69
C ALA A 77 -1.96 -7.63 -15.19
N ASP A 78 -1.08 -8.12 -16.08
CA ASP A 78 -1.20 -9.47 -16.62
C ASP A 78 -0.88 -10.52 -15.56
N ILE A 79 0.18 -10.29 -14.78
CA ILE A 79 0.55 -11.16 -13.64
C ILE A 79 -0.60 -11.21 -12.63
N TYR A 80 -1.21 -10.05 -12.35
CA TYR A 80 -2.32 -9.96 -11.41
C TYR A 80 -3.57 -10.65 -11.95
N THR A 81 -3.83 -10.53 -13.25
CA THR A 81 -4.93 -11.22 -13.95
C THR A 81 -4.82 -12.73 -13.79
N GLU A 82 -3.66 -13.30 -14.08
CA GLU A 82 -3.44 -14.75 -13.94
C GLU A 82 -3.57 -15.21 -12.49
N PHE A 83 -3.10 -14.42 -11.54
CA PHE A 83 -3.25 -14.71 -10.11
C PHE A 83 -4.73 -14.80 -9.71
N ILE A 84 -5.54 -13.80 -10.06
CA ILE A 84 -6.97 -13.75 -9.70
C ILE A 84 -7.73 -14.91 -10.38
N LYS A 85 -7.50 -15.14 -11.69
CA LYS A 85 -8.15 -16.24 -12.43
C LYS A 85 -7.87 -17.59 -11.78
N ARG A 86 -6.63 -17.86 -11.37
CA ARG A 86 -6.26 -19.10 -10.69
C ARG A 86 -7.07 -19.31 -9.42
N HIS A 87 -7.19 -18.30 -8.57
CA HIS A 87 -7.96 -18.42 -7.33
C HIS A 87 -9.46 -18.63 -7.56
N PHE A 88 -10.04 -18.03 -8.60
CA PHE A 88 -11.42 -18.32 -8.99
C PHE A 88 -11.57 -19.78 -9.44
N ALA A 89 -10.64 -20.26 -10.28
CA ALA A 89 -10.67 -21.60 -10.84
C ALA A 89 -10.50 -22.71 -9.77
N GLU A 90 -9.71 -22.48 -8.73
CA GLU A 90 -9.53 -23.41 -7.60
C GLU A 90 -10.85 -23.82 -6.94
N ASN A 91 -11.88 -22.98 -7.02
CA ASN A 91 -13.22 -23.23 -6.50
C ASN A 91 -14.29 -23.29 -7.61
N LYS A 92 -13.91 -23.72 -8.81
CA LYS A 92 -14.77 -23.89 -9.98
C LYS A 92 -15.57 -22.65 -10.36
N LYS A 93 -15.09 -21.47 -10.01
CA LYS A 93 -15.63 -20.17 -10.42
C LYS A 93 -14.84 -19.65 -11.59
N LYS A 94 -15.43 -18.74 -12.36
CA LYS A 94 -14.76 -18.06 -13.46
C LYS A 94 -14.84 -16.56 -13.28
N ILE A 95 -13.88 -15.85 -13.86
CA ILE A 95 -13.91 -14.39 -13.93
C ILE A 95 -13.42 -13.97 -15.31
N ALA A 96 -14.15 -13.07 -15.95
CA ALA A 96 -13.77 -12.50 -17.23
C ALA A 96 -12.53 -11.62 -17.09
N VAL A 97 -11.64 -11.65 -18.09
CA VAL A 97 -10.41 -10.84 -18.09
C VAL A 97 -10.75 -9.35 -18.02
N GLU A 98 -11.78 -8.95 -18.75
CA GLU A 98 -12.29 -7.58 -18.79
C GLU A 98 -12.73 -7.07 -17.41
N THR A 99 -13.29 -7.96 -16.57
CA THR A 99 -13.66 -7.64 -15.19
C THR A 99 -12.43 -7.29 -14.34
N ILE A 100 -11.36 -8.08 -14.47
CA ILE A 100 -10.11 -7.84 -13.75
C ILE A 100 -9.44 -6.56 -14.24
N GLN A 101 -9.42 -6.33 -15.55
CA GLN A 101 -8.85 -5.14 -16.16
C GLN A 101 -9.61 -3.87 -15.74
N GLU A 102 -10.95 -3.93 -15.66
CA GLU A 102 -11.76 -2.81 -15.17
C GLU A 102 -11.43 -2.49 -13.71
N VAL A 103 -11.33 -3.50 -12.83
CA VAL A 103 -10.92 -3.32 -11.44
C VAL A 103 -9.51 -2.74 -11.36
N TYR A 104 -8.56 -3.28 -12.11
CA TYR A 104 -7.19 -2.81 -12.11
C TYR A 104 -7.08 -1.34 -12.55
N LYS A 105 -7.77 -0.98 -13.63
CA LYS A 105 -7.82 0.39 -14.15
C LYS A 105 -8.46 1.35 -13.16
N ARG A 106 -9.60 0.97 -12.55
CA ARG A 106 -10.35 1.81 -11.63
C ARG A 106 -9.59 2.13 -10.35
N PHE A 107 -8.79 1.18 -9.86
CA PHE A 107 -7.97 1.33 -8.66
C PHE A 107 -6.48 1.56 -8.94
N GLU A 108 -6.11 1.87 -10.18
CA GLU A 108 -4.77 2.29 -10.60
C GLU A 108 -3.64 1.36 -10.14
N GLY A 109 -3.90 0.06 -10.09
CA GLY A 109 -2.90 -0.93 -9.68
C GLY A 109 -2.67 -1.00 -8.16
N ILE A 110 -3.41 -0.26 -7.33
CA ILE A 110 -3.26 -0.29 -5.87
C ILE A 110 -3.71 -1.65 -5.34
N THR A 111 -2.74 -2.45 -4.94
CA THR A 111 -2.90 -3.87 -4.58
C THR A 111 -3.99 -4.10 -3.53
N TRP A 112 -4.07 -3.26 -2.49
CA TRP A 112 -5.06 -3.41 -1.44
C TRP A 112 -6.50 -3.32 -1.98
N TYR A 113 -6.79 -2.31 -2.79
CA TYR A 113 -8.13 -2.15 -3.37
C TYR A 113 -8.47 -3.26 -4.36
N ILE A 114 -7.50 -3.69 -5.17
CA ILE A 114 -7.72 -4.77 -6.15
C ILE A 114 -8.02 -6.08 -5.44
N GLN A 115 -7.27 -6.43 -4.39
CA GLN A 115 -7.52 -7.62 -3.59
C GLN A 115 -8.89 -7.56 -2.90
N PHE A 116 -9.24 -6.42 -2.32
CA PHE A 116 -10.51 -6.24 -1.66
C PHE A 116 -11.69 -6.41 -2.63
N MET A 117 -11.58 -5.81 -3.83
CA MET A 117 -12.56 -5.99 -4.90
C MET A 117 -12.62 -7.43 -5.41
N ALA A 118 -11.47 -8.05 -5.69
CA ALA A 118 -11.41 -9.43 -6.15
C ALA A 118 -12.06 -10.40 -5.14
N ASN A 119 -11.81 -10.19 -3.85
CA ASN A 119 -12.43 -10.97 -2.79
C ASN A 119 -13.95 -10.78 -2.73
N SER A 120 -14.42 -9.54 -2.87
CA SER A 120 -15.86 -9.25 -2.92
C SER A 120 -16.53 -9.90 -4.14
N LEU A 121 -15.94 -9.76 -5.33
CA LEU A 121 -16.42 -10.39 -6.55
C LEU A 121 -16.42 -11.93 -6.44
N TYR A 122 -15.37 -12.49 -5.84
CA TYR A 122 -15.27 -13.92 -5.58
C TYR A 122 -16.40 -14.42 -4.67
N ALA A 123 -16.71 -13.70 -3.59
CA ALA A 123 -17.78 -14.04 -2.66
C ALA A 123 -19.17 -13.98 -3.33
N MET A 124 -19.36 -13.05 -4.28
CA MET A 124 -20.61 -12.85 -5.01
C MET A 124 -20.81 -13.79 -6.21
N THR A 125 -19.79 -14.57 -6.57
CA THR A 125 -19.85 -15.48 -7.73
C THR A 125 -20.08 -16.90 -7.24
N ALA A 126 -21.11 -17.54 -7.73
CA ALA A 126 -21.43 -18.93 -7.39
C ALA A 126 -20.47 -19.93 -8.09
N GLU A 127 -20.40 -21.17 -7.59
CA GLU A 127 -19.69 -22.26 -8.26
C GLU A 127 -20.30 -22.50 -9.65
N GLY A 128 -19.46 -22.62 -10.67
CA GLY A 128 -19.88 -22.78 -12.06
C GLY A 128 -20.24 -21.47 -12.78
N GLU A 129 -20.34 -20.35 -12.04
CA GLU A 129 -20.69 -19.04 -12.59
C GLU A 129 -19.46 -18.28 -13.07
N GLU A 130 -19.65 -17.37 -14.05
CA GLU A 130 -18.67 -16.41 -14.48
C GLU A 130 -18.97 -15.01 -13.91
N CYS A 131 -17.95 -14.39 -13.31
CA CYS A 131 -18.00 -13.01 -12.85
C CYS A 131 -17.74 -12.08 -14.02
N THR A 132 -18.72 -11.27 -14.38
CA THR A 132 -18.68 -10.31 -15.48
C THR A 132 -18.55 -8.86 -14.98
N VAL A 133 -18.23 -7.92 -15.88
CA VAL A 133 -17.93 -6.50 -15.56
C VAL A 133 -19.09 -5.80 -14.84
N ASP A 134 -20.32 -6.14 -15.16
CA ASP A 134 -21.53 -5.56 -14.54
C ASP A 134 -21.57 -5.77 -13.02
N LYS A 135 -20.96 -6.85 -12.50
CA LYS A 135 -20.86 -7.09 -11.06
C LYS A 135 -19.94 -6.10 -10.33
N VAL A 136 -19.04 -5.42 -11.04
CA VAL A 136 -18.05 -4.51 -10.43
C VAL A 136 -18.75 -3.35 -9.70
N ASN A 137 -19.70 -2.68 -10.34
CA ASN A 137 -20.42 -1.57 -9.72
C ASN A 137 -21.21 -2.02 -8.51
N PHE A 138 -21.90 -3.16 -8.60
CA PHE A 138 -22.64 -3.72 -7.47
C PHE A 138 -21.73 -4.10 -6.30
N ALA A 139 -20.55 -4.64 -6.58
CA ALA A 139 -19.54 -4.91 -5.56
C ALA A 139 -19.07 -3.63 -4.86
N ILE A 140 -18.84 -2.55 -5.62
CA ILE A 140 -18.47 -1.25 -5.06
C ILE A 140 -19.56 -0.70 -4.15
N GLU A 141 -20.82 -0.72 -4.58
CA GLU A 141 -21.95 -0.25 -3.78
C GLU A 141 -22.08 -1.02 -2.46
N ASN A 142 -21.94 -2.34 -2.50
CA ASN A 142 -21.95 -3.18 -1.31
C ASN A 142 -20.79 -2.83 -0.35
N ILE A 143 -19.58 -2.66 -0.88
CA ILE A 143 -18.41 -2.28 -0.08
C ILE A 143 -18.64 -0.91 0.56
N LEU A 144 -19.12 0.07 -0.20
CA LEU A 144 -19.39 1.41 0.32
C LEU A 144 -20.46 1.38 1.41
N SER A 145 -21.52 0.57 1.23
CA SER A 145 -22.55 0.38 2.24
C SER A 145 -21.98 -0.20 3.55
N GLN A 146 -21.14 -1.23 3.44
CA GLN A 146 -20.49 -1.87 4.60
C GLN A 146 -19.53 -0.92 5.32
N LEU A 147 -18.79 -0.10 4.58
CA LEU A 147 -17.77 0.82 5.13
C LEU A 147 -18.32 2.22 5.44
N ASN A 148 -19.61 2.46 5.21
CA ASN A 148 -20.22 3.79 5.38
C ASN A 148 -19.99 4.37 6.78
N PHE A 149 -20.16 3.57 7.82
CA PHE A 149 -19.92 4.01 9.20
C PHE A 149 -18.46 4.41 9.41
N THR A 150 -17.52 3.60 8.93
CA THR A 150 -16.08 3.86 9.04
C THR A 150 -15.68 5.14 8.31
N TYR A 151 -16.12 5.30 7.07
CA TYR A 151 -15.83 6.50 6.28
C TYR A 151 -16.49 7.76 6.87
N SER A 152 -17.73 7.66 7.36
CA SER A 152 -18.39 8.76 8.03
C SER A 152 -17.66 9.19 9.29
N SER A 153 -17.16 8.24 10.09
CA SER A 153 -16.36 8.51 11.28
C SER A 153 -15.02 9.18 10.95
N LEU A 154 -14.34 8.71 9.91
CA LEU A 154 -13.10 9.34 9.42
C LEU A 154 -13.35 10.78 8.95
N LEU A 155 -14.40 10.99 8.14
CA LEU A 155 -14.78 12.32 7.67
C LEU A 155 -15.15 13.26 8.84
N PHE A 156 -15.76 12.73 9.90
CA PHE A 156 -16.10 13.52 11.08
C PHE A 156 -14.85 14.06 11.81
N GLN A 157 -13.76 13.29 11.81
CA GLN A 157 -12.49 13.68 12.44
C GLN A 157 -11.70 14.72 11.64
N LEU A 158 -12.01 14.93 10.37
CA LEU A 158 -11.31 15.91 9.55
C LEU A 158 -11.73 17.34 9.87
N PRO A 159 -10.77 18.29 9.98
CA PRO A 159 -11.08 19.70 10.07
C PRO A 159 -11.92 20.18 8.85
N PRO A 160 -12.80 21.18 9.02
CA PRO A 160 -13.70 21.64 7.96
C PRO A 160 -13.01 21.94 6.63
N LYS A 161 -11.89 22.66 6.65
CA LYS A 161 -11.11 22.98 5.46
C LYS A 161 -10.56 21.74 4.72
N GLN A 162 -10.14 20.73 5.48
CA GLN A 162 -9.67 19.48 4.87
C GLN A 162 -10.82 18.70 4.22
N LYS A 163 -12.02 18.73 4.80
CA LYS A 163 -13.24 18.18 4.19
C LYS A 163 -13.56 18.87 2.87
N GLU A 164 -13.53 20.20 2.87
CA GLU A 164 -13.81 21.00 1.64
C GLU A 164 -12.85 20.64 0.52
N ILE A 165 -11.54 20.54 0.81
CA ILE A 165 -10.52 20.11 -0.14
C ILE A 165 -10.79 18.69 -0.64
N LEU A 166 -11.10 17.74 0.25
CA LEU A 166 -11.40 16.37 -0.13
C LEU A 166 -12.62 16.30 -1.05
N ILE A 167 -13.68 17.05 -0.75
CA ILE A 167 -14.88 17.13 -1.59
C ILE A 167 -14.54 17.74 -2.96
N ALA A 168 -13.70 18.78 -3.01
CA ALA A 168 -13.25 19.37 -4.26
C ALA A 168 -12.47 18.36 -5.11
N ILE A 169 -11.52 17.61 -4.51
CA ILE A 169 -10.78 16.54 -5.19
C ILE A 169 -11.74 15.49 -5.75
N CYS A 170 -12.73 15.06 -4.96
CA CYS A 170 -13.71 14.07 -5.41
C CYS A 170 -14.55 14.56 -6.60
N LYS A 171 -14.88 15.85 -6.65
CA LYS A 171 -15.63 16.45 -7.77
C LYS A 171 -14.82 16.53 -9.06
N GLU A 172 -13.54 16.85 -8.96
CA GLU A 172 -12.61 16.90 -10.09
C GLU A 172 -12.22 15.51 -10.61
N GLY A 173 -12.41 14.47 -9.80
CA GLY A 173 -12.02 13.08 -10.09
C GLY A 173 -10.53 12.84 -9.95
N LYS A 174 -9.67 13.57 -10.64
CA LYS A 174 -8.20 13.56 -10.48
C LYS A 174 -7.71 15.00 -10.32
N ALA A 175 -7.26 15.32 -9.12
CA ALA A 175 -6.68 16.63 -8.84
C ALA A 175 -5.15 16.54 -8.89
N GLN A 176 -4.55 17.42 -9.70
CA GLN A 176 -3.11 17.65 -9.74
C GLN A 176 -2.85 19.08 -9.24
N GLU A 177 -1.67 19.28 -8.64
CA GLU A 177 -1.26 20.59 -8.13
C GLU A 177 -2.27 21.23 -7.16
N ILE A 178 -2.78 20.42 -6.21
CA ILE A 178 -3.83 20.82 -5.24
C ILE A 178 -3.48 22.05 -4.39
N THR A 179 -2.20 22.45 -4.36
CA THR A 179 -1.70 23.67 -3.68
C THR A 179 -1.59 24.87 -4.62
N SER A 180 -1.94 24.71 -5.89
CA SER A 180 -1.90 25.83 -6.84
C SER A 180 -3.06 26.79 -6.61
N SER A 181 -2.84 28.09 -6.92
CA SER A 181 -3.88 29.12 -6.86
C SER A 181 -5.07 28.87 -7.81
N LYS A 182 -4.94 27.92 -8.71
CA LYS A 182 -6.01 27.53 -9.64
C LYS A 182 -6.96 26.50 -9.03
N PHE A 183 -6.48 25.74 -8.03
CA PHE A 183 -7.27 24.73 -7.32
C PHE A 183 -7.94 25.30 -6.05
N LEU A 184 -7.30 26.26 -5.41
CA LEU A 184 -7.79 26.98 -4.21
C LEU A 184 -8.66 28.16 -4.61
#